data_f8e1788180041943ccbed8280d0dbb7f
#
_entry.id   f8e1788180041943ccbed8280d0dbb7f
#
_cell.length_a   1.000
_cell.length_b   1.000
_cell.length_c   1.000
_cell.angle_alpha   90.00
_cell.angle_beta   90.00
_cell.angle_gamma   90.00
#
_symmetry.space_group_name_H-M   'P 1'
#
loop_
_entity.id
_entity.type
_entity.pdbx_description
1 polymer ?
#
loop_
_entity_poly.entity_id
_entity_poly.type
_entity_poly.pdbx_seq_one_letter_code
_entity_poly.pdbx_strand_id
1 'polypeptide(L)'
;MKSTILENSGKSTRKNILKYLGLVLLVFSMFAISSCRSDDDPVDNDFFAGTYKGSIAYNDVSTDLSKDNGSVFVTKIASGTKYNFRFSDGIPDLNGVEFNKQGDNVLVMVGSTGTAYIRIDNNTLKIAYTKDGKTWTANCTR
;
A
#
# COMPACT_ATOMS: atom_id res chain seq x y z
N MET A 1 49.82 -22.14 -67.75
CA MET A 1 49.14 -23.26 -67.06
C MET A 1 48.54 -22.77 -65.78
N LYS A 2 47.22 -22.75 -65.73
CA LYS A 2 46.29 -22.99 -64.62
C LYS A 2 46.68 -22.52 -63.24
N SER A 3 45.97 -21.56 -62.73
CA SER A 3 45.52 -21.54 -61.34
C SER A 3 44.14 -20.94 -61.25
N THR A 4 43.22 -21.79 -61.05
CA THR A 4 41.82 -21.53 -60.70
C THR A 4 41.60 -21.97 -59.26
N ILE A 5 40.70 -21.29 -58.57
CA ILE A 5 40.01 -21.72 -57.36
C ILE A 5 40.57 -21.16 -56.04
N LEU A 6 39.86 -20.20 -55.53
CA LEU A 6 39.32 -20.16 -54.16
C LEU A 6 38.42 -18.93 -53.95
N GLU A 7 37.25 -18.99 -54.55
CA GLU A 7 36.24 -17.97 -54.22
C GLU A 7 34.88 -18.72 -54.11
N ASN A 8 34.60 -19.25 -52.94
CA ASN A 8 33.20 -19.53 -52.55
C ASN A 8 33.00 -20.08 -51.13
N SER A 9 33.75 -19.63 -50.14
CA SER A 9 33.45 -20.10 -48.76
C SER A 9 32.84 -19.05 -47.82
N GLY A 10 32.74 -17.80 -48.26
CA GLY A 10 32.32 -16.72 -47.37
C GLY A 10 30.82 -16.40 -47.32
N LYS A 11 30.02 -16.89 -48.24
CA LYS A 11 28.60 -16.54 -48.33
C LYS A 11 27.64 -17.41 -47.50
N SER A 12 28.00 -18.65 -47.23
CA SER A 12 27.12 -19.57 -46.48
C SER A 12 27.15 -19.31 -44.97
N THR A 13 28.33 -18.99 -44.46
CA THR A 13 28.49 -18.76 -43.00
C THR A 13 27.80 -17.53 -42.50
N ARG A 14 27.77 -16.45 -43.29
CA ARG A 14 27.09 -15.20 -42.92
C ARG A 14 25.57 -15.36 -42.84
N LYS A 15 24.96 -16.13 -43.72
CA LYS A 15 23.51 -16.37 -43.71
C LYS A 15 23.07 -17.16 -42.47
N ASN A 16 23.89 -18.09 -42.00
CA ASN A 16 23.58 -18.90 -40.84
C ASN A 16 23.77 -18.09 -39.52
N ILE A 17 24.79 -17.24 -39.44
CA ILE A 17 25.01 -16.35 -38.29
C ILE A 17 23.87 -15.39 -38.12
N LEU A 18 23.33 -14.79 -39.21
CA LEU A 18 22.17 -13.89 -39.10
C LEU A 18 20.92 -14.61 -38.61
N LYS A 19 20.71 -15.88 -38.99
CA LYS A 19 19.56 -16.68 -38.51
C LYS A 19 19.67 -16.99 -37.02
N TYR A 20 20.84 -17.29 -36.52
CA TYR A 20 21.07 -17.58 -35.09
C TYR A 20 21.06 -16.28 -34.26
N LEU A 21 21.52 -15.15 -34.80
CA LEU A 21 21.45 -13.87 -34.13
C LEU A 21 20.00 -13.41 -33.92
N GLY A 22 19.12 -13.62 -34.91
CA GLY A 22 17.69 -13.36 -34.80
C GLY A 22 17.00 -14.25 -33.79
N LEU A 23 17.37 -15.54 -33.72
CA LEU A 23 16.80 -16.48 -32.76
C LEU A 23 17.22 -16.17 -31.32
N VAL A 24 18.48 -15.77 -31.09
CA VAL A 24 18.99 -15.39 -29.78
C VAL A 24 18.33 -14.10 -29.28
N LEU A 25 18.10 -13.12 -30.15
CA LEU A 25 17.38 -11.90 -29.81
C LEU A 25 15.91 -12.15 -29.43
N LEU A 26 15.26 -13.12 -30.08
CA LEU A 26 13.86 -13.47 -29.82
C LEU A 26 13.70 -14.23 -28.50
N VAL A 27 14.69 -15.02 -28.10
CA VAL A 27 14.71 -15.72 -26.80
C VAL A 27 14.97 -14.76 -25.65
N PHE A 28 15.81 -13.72 -25.86
CA PHE A 28 16.11 -12.72 -24.82
C PHE A 28 14.91 -11.78 -24.53
N SER A 29 14.01 -11.58 -25.49
CA SER A 29 12.83 -10.74 -25.30
C SER A 29 11.71 -11.42 -24.48
N MET A 30 11.76 -12.72 -24.25
CA MET A 30 10.77 -13.44 -23.45
C MET A 30 11.03 -13.44 -21.94
N PHE A 31 12.22 -12.96 -21.49
CA PHE A 31 12.54 -12.90 -20.06
C PHE A 31 12.27 -11.56 -19.39
N ALA A 32 11.73 -10.56 -20.11
CA ALA A 32 11.54 -9.23 -19.58
C ALA A 32 10.13 -8.92 -19.01
N ILE A 33 9.26 -9.93 -18.87
CA ILE A 33 7.88 -9.74 -18.35
C ILE A 33 7.59 -10.58 -17.11
N SER A 34 8.57 -10.71 -16.24
CA SER A 34 8.38 -11.36 -14.93
C SER A 34 8.96 -10.51 -13.82
N SER A 35 8.57 -9.24 -13.72
CA SER A 35 8.86 -8.44 -12.53
C SER A 35 7.75 -7.44 -12.26
N CYS A 36 6.50 -7.91 -12.26
CA CYS A 36 5.49 -7.38 -11.36
C CYS A 36 5.29 -8.45 -10.29
N ARG A 37 6.22 -8.55 -9.37
CA ARG A 37 5.87 -8.94 -8.02
C ARG A 37 5.15 -7.72 -7.46
N SER A 38 3.84 -7.80 -7.38
CA SER A 38 3.15 -7.21 -6.26
C SER A 38 3.79 -7.88 -5.05
N ASP A 39 4.70 -7.18 -4.40
CA ASP A 39 4.98 -7.46 -3.01
C ASP A 39 3.65 -7.19 -2.31
N ASP A 40 2.82 -8.21 -2.19
CA ASP A 40 1.74 -8.26 -1.22
C ASP A 40 2.43 -8.21 0.14
N ASP A 41 2.80 -7.00 0.55
CA ASP A 41 3.24 -6.75 1.91
C ASP A 41 2.09 -7.24 2.81
N PRO A 42 2.36 -8.13 3.81
CA PRO A 42 1.34 -8.58 4.76
C PRO A 42 0.57 -7.43 5.42
N VAL A 43 1.10 -6.21 5.34
CA VAL A 43 0.47 -4.95 5.78
C VAL A 43 -0.70 -4.55 4.87
N ASP A 44 -0.65 -4.85 3.57
CA ASP A 44 -1.70 -4.48 2.60
C ASP A 44 -2.92 -5.41 2.67
N ASN A 45 -2.80 -6.58 3.28
CA ASN A 45 -3.88 -7.55 3.45
C ASN A 45 -4.52 -7.54 4.85
N ASP A 46 -4.23 -6.51 5.66
CA ASP A 46 -4.88 -6.39 6.97
C ASP A 46 -6.35 -5.99 6.82
N PHE A 47 -7.23 -6.80 7.41
CA PHE A 47 -8.68 -6.62 7.33
C PHE A 47 -9.14 -5.23 7.78
N PHE A 48 -8.42 -4.58 8.67
CA PHE A 48 -8.77 -3.28 9.23
C PHE A 48 -8.10 -2.10 8.52
N ALA A 49 -7.09 -2.36 7.70
CA ALA A 49 -6.42 -1.35 6.88
C ALA A 49 -7.33 -0.91 5.71
N GLY A 50 -7.18 0.34 5.29
CA GLY A 50 -7.93 0.90 4.17
C GLY A 50 -8.51 2.28 4.44
N THR A 51 -9.28 2.79 3.50
CA THR A 51 -9.89 4.13 3.57
C THR A 51 -11.31 4.05 4.09
N TYR A 52 -11.57 4.76 5.18
CA TYR A 52 -12.88 4.98 5.77
C TYR A 52 -13.35 6.39 5.46
N LYS A 53 -14.60 6.58 5.05
CA LYS A 53 -15.18 7.87 4.65
C LYS A 53 -16.36 8.24 5.55
N GLY A 54 -16.46 9.53 5.92
CA GLY A 54 -17.54 10.01 6.78
C GLY A 54 -17.19 11.32 7.46
N SER A 55 -17.81 11.59 8.60
CA SER A 55 -17.52 12.79 9.38
C SER A 55 -16.22 12.64 10.15
N ILE A 56 -15.38 13.66 10.09
CA ILE A 56 -14.13 13.78 10.81
C ILE A 56 -14.03 15.16 11.43
N ALA A 57 -13.43 15.27 12.62
CA ALA A 57 -13.13 16.57 13.21
C ALA A 57 -11.86 16.50 14.08
N TYR A 58 -11.27 17.67 14.25
CA TYR A 58 -10.12 17.92 15.10
C TYR A 58 -10.25 19.25 15.81
N ASN A 59 -9.92 19.26 17.08
CA ASN A 59 -9.91 20.47 17.88
C ASN A 59 -8.68 20.51 18.78
N ASP A 60 -8.02 21.67 18.82
CA ASP A 60 -7.02 22.03 19.83
C ASP A 60 -7.21 23.48 20.26
N VAL A 61 -6.27 24.05 21.04
CA VAL A 61 -6.36 25.42 21.58
C VAL A 61 -6.48 26.48 20.48
N SER A 62 -6.00 26.21 19.27
CA SER A 62 -5.89 27.17 18.16
C SER A 62 -6.64 26.77 16.90
N THR A 63 -7.08 25.52 16.80
CA THR A 63 -7.57 24.93 15.56
C THR A 63 -8.88 24.18 15.81
N ASP A 64 -9.88 24.44 14.99
CA ASP A 64 -11.14 23.70 14.94
C ASP A 64 -11.45 23.35 13.48
N LEU A 65 -11.34 22.07 13.15
CA LEU A 65 -11.58 21.52 11.81
C LEU A 65 -12.69 20.50 11.87
N SER A 66 -13.66 20.60 10.98
CA SER A 66 -14.74 19.62 10.85
C SER A 66 -15.13 19.43 9.39
N LYS A 67 -15.34 18.19 8.98
CA LYS A 67 -15.76 17.77 7.63
C LYS A 67 -16.74 16.61 7.71
N ASP A 68 -17.89 16.76 7.03
CA ASP A 68 -18.90 15.70 6.96
C ASP A 68 -18.52 14.59 5.96
N ASN A 69 -17.75 14.94 4.92
CA ASN A 69 -17.32 14.04 3.86
C ASN A 69 -15.79 13.89 3.81
N GLY A 70 -15.16 13.77 4.96
CA GLY A 70 -13.74 13.53 5.07
C GLY A 70 -13.37 12.05 4.94
N SER A 71 -12.10 11.74 5.10
CA SER A 71 -11.60 10.38 5.08
C SER A 71 -10.49 10.15 6.09
N VAL A 72 -10.39 8.89 6.53
CA VAL A 72 -9.28 8.39 7.35
C VAL A 72 -8.69 7.17 6.67
N PHE A 73 -7.41 7.25 6.31
CA PHE A 73 -6.66 6.13 5.77
C PHE A 73 -5.93 5.42 6.92
N VAL A 74 -6.30 4.17 7.15
CA VAL A 74 -5.79 3.31 8.21
C VAL A 74 -4.74 2.37 7.65
N THR A 75 -3.56 2.35 8.26
CA THR A 75 -2.47 1.43 7.89
C THR A 75 -1.92 0.73 9.13
N LYS A 76 -1.61 -0.54 8.98
CA LYS A 76 -0.94 -1.32 10.02
C LYS A 76 0.56 -1.07 10.01
N ILE A 77 1.19 -1.04 11.18
CA ILE A 77 2.65 -0.92 11.29
C ILE A 77 3.24 -2.32 11.42
N ALA A 78 3.90 -2.78 10.35
CA ALA A 78 4.57 -4.09 10.31
C ALA A 78 3.69 -5.24 10.83
N SER A 79 4.28 -6.24 11.47
CA SER A 79 3.57 -7.42 12.03
C SER A 79 2.93 -7.18 13.41
N GLY A 80 2.94 -5.94 13.90
CA GLY A 80 2.48 -5.61 15.26
C GLY A 80 0.97 -5.39 15.37
N THR A 81 0.59 -4.85 16.51
CA THR A 81 -0.78 -4.45 16.88
C THR A 81 -1.00 -2.94 16.78
N LYS A 82 -0.07 -2.22 16.11
CA LYS A 82 -0.09 -0.76 16.00
C LYS A 82 -0.58 -0.33 14.62
N TYR A 83 -1.36 0.76 14.62
CA TYR A 83 -1.93 1.35 13.41
C TYR A 83 -1.69 2.86 13.35
N ASN A 84 -1.60 3.37 12.13
CA ASN A 84 -1.57 4.80 11.82
C ASN A 84 -2.91 5.19 11.19
N PHE A 85 -3.35 6.41 11.50
CA PHE A 85 -4.59 7.02 10.98
C PHE A 85 -4.21 8.33 10.31
N ARG A 86 -4.24 8.39 9.00
CA ARG A 86 -4.01 9.58 8.20
C ARG A 86 -5.34 10.19 7.81
N PHE A 87 -5.59 11.38 8.31
CA PHE A 87 -6.82 12.12 8.04
C PHE A 87 -6.70 12.98 6.78
N SER A 88 -7.81 13.22 6.10
CA SER A 88 -7.91 14.24 5.07
C SER A 88 -8.05 15.66 5.65
N ASP A 89 -8.12 16.64 4.77
CA ASP A 89 -8.51 18.03 5.08
C ASP A 89 -7.63 18.75 6.12
N GLY A 90 -6.37 18.38 6.21
CA GLY A 90 -5.39 19.04 7.08
C GLY A 90 -5.49 18.68 8.56
N ILE A 91 -6.33 17.70 8.91
CA ILE A 91 -6.38 17.17 10.28
C ILE A 91 -5.09 16.39 10.56
N PRO A 92 -4.42 16.63 11.72
CA PRO A 92 -3.20 15.92 12.08
C PRO A 92 -3.38 14.41 12.20
N ASP A 93 -2.38 13.66 11.75
CA ASP A 93 -2.37 12.20 11.80
C ASP A 93 -2.22 11.67 13.23
N LEU A 94 -2.79 10.50 13.49
CA LEU A 94 -2.52 9.71 14.68
C LEU A 94 -1.62 8.53 14.29
N ASN A 95 -0.44 8.46 14.89
CA ASN A 95 0.55 7.45 14.56
C ASN A 95 0.84 6.53 15.74
N GLY A 96 1.06 5.24 15.45
CA GLY A 96 1.51 4.26 16.41
C GLY A 96 0.50 3.92 17.50
N VAL A 97 -0.80 4.05 17.23
CA VAL A 97 -1.85 3.67 18.17
C VAL A 97 -1.91 2.16 18.32
N GLU A 98 -1.85 1.67 19.55
CA GLU A 98 -1.85 0.24 19.85
C GLU A 98 -3.26 -0.29 20.08
N PHE A 99 -3.53 -1.48 19.55
CA PHE A 99 -4.85 -2.12 19.56
C PHE A 99 -4.82 -3.53 20.12
N ASN A 100 -5.95 -3.90 20.74
CA ASN A 100 -6.30 -5.28 21.03
C ASN A 100 -7.36 -5.76 20.03
N LYS A 101 -7.15 -6.95 19.47
CA LYS A 101 -8.14 -7.61 18.61
C LYS A 101 -9.20 -8.29 19.50
N GLN A 102 -10.47 -7.99 19.24
CA GLN A 102 -11.62 -8.60 19.91
C GLN A 102 -12.42 -9.43 18.89
N GLY A 103 -12.16 -10.73 18.84
CA GLY A 103 -12.68 -11.58 17.77
C GLY A 103 -12.02 -11.30 16.42
N ASP A 104 -12.68 -11.66 15.32
CA ASP A 104 -12.07 -11.58 13.99
C ASP A 104 -12.22 -10.20 13.35
N ASN A 105 -13.23 -9.44 13.71
CA ASN A 105 -13.64 -8.23 12.98
C ASN A 105 -13.61 -6.95 13.81
N VAL A 106 -13.05 -6.98 15.03
CA VAL A 106 -13.05 -5.82 15.93
C VAL A 106 -11.65 -5.53 16.45
N LEU A 107 -11.21 -4.27 16.27
CA LEU A 107 -10.05 -3.69 16.94
C LEU A 107 -10.50 -2.63 17.94
N VAL A 108 -9.93 -2.65 19.14
CA VAL A 108 -10.16 -1.64 20.16
C VAL A 108 -8.82 -1.12 20.65
N MET A 109 -8.65 0.20 20.70
CA MET A 109 -7.44 0.85 21.18
C MET A 109 -7.12 0.40 22.62
N VAL A 110 -5.87 0.12 22.90
CA VAL A 110 -5.40 -0.17 24.28
C VAL A 110 -5.63 1.05 25.15
N GLY A 111 -6.22 0.83 26.33
CA GLY A 111 -6.57 1.91 27.26
C GLY A 111 -7.85 2.68 26.89
N SER A 112 -8.68 2.15 26.00
CA SER A 112 -10.01 2.72 25.70
C SER A 112 -10.89 2.81 26.94
N THR A 113 -11.64 3.92 27.02
CA THR A 113 -12.68 4.15 28.02
C THR A 113 -14.03 4.38 27.31
N GLY A 114 -15.10 4.54 28.05
CA GLY A 114 -16.42 4.85 27.45
C GLY A 114 -16.47 6.15 26.69
N THR A 115 -15.57 7.11 26.99
CA THR A 115 -15.53 8.46 26.39
C THR A 115 -14.27 8.74 25.55
N ALA A 116 -13.24 7.91 25.68
CA ALA A 116 -11.99 8.06 24.91
C ALA A 116 -11.61 6.70 24.29
N TYR A 117 -11.83 6.57 23.00
CA TYR A 117 -11.61 5.32 22.27
C TYR A 117 -11.30 5.53 20.79
N ILE A 118 -10.62 4.55 20.22
CA ILE A 118 -10.59 4.30 18.78
C ILE A 118 -11.03 2.85 18.59
N ARG A 119 -12.04 2.63 17.78
CA ARG A 119 -12.60 1.32 17.49
C ARG A 119 -12.83 1.13 16.01
N ILE A 120 -12.37 0.02 15.49
CA ILE A 120 -12.74 -0.46 14.16
C ILE A 120 -13.59 -1.71 14.35
N ASP A 121 -14.79 -1.69 13.80
CA ASP A 121 -15.74 -2.77 13.89
C ASP A 121 -16.26 -3.09 12.49
N ASN A 122 -15.79 -4.19 11.93
CA ASN A 122 -16.09 -4.58 10.57
C ASN A 122 -15.71 -3.45 9.56
N ASN A 123 -16.71 -2.76 9.00
CA ASN A 123 -16.53 -1.67 8.04
C ASN A 123 -16.67 -0.28 8.66
N THR A 124 -16.75 -0.17 9.97
CA THR A 124 -16.98 1.08 10.68
C THR A 124 -15.76 1.48 11.49
N LEU A 125 -15.32 2.74 11.33
CA LEU A 125 -14.30 3.38 12.16
C LEU A 125 -14.95 4.45 13.02
N LYS A 126 -14.79 4.35 14.35
CA LYS A 126 -15.19 5.36 15.31
C LYS A 126 -14.01 5.83 16.13
N ILE A 127 -13.82 7.14 16.18
CA ILE A 127 -12.76 7.80 16.95
C ILE A 127 -13.41 8.84 17.86
N ALA A 128 -13.10 8.75 19.16
CA ALA A 128 -13.25 9.80 20.14
C ALA A 128 -11.95 9.76 20.97
N TYR A 129 -10.94 10.52 20.59
CA TYR A 129 -9.60 10.40 21.15
C TYR A 129 -9.04 11.77 21.52
N THR A 130 -8.57 11.88 22.75
CA THR A 130 -7.93 13.11 23.25
C THR A 130 -6.53 12.77 23.76
N LYS A 131 -5.55 13.55 23.33
CA LYS A 131 -4.16 13.45 23.77
C LYS A 131 -3.52 14.83 23.75
N ASP A 132 -2.84 15.18 24.83
CA ASP A 132 -2.07 16.43 24.94
C ASP A 132 -2.89 17.70 24.58
N GLY A 133 -4.15 17.76 25.03
CA GLY A 133 -5.06 18.88 24.75
C GLY A 133 -5.60 18.94 23.31
N LYS A 134 -5.36 17.91 22.51
CA LYS A 134 -5.85 17.73 21.14
C LYS A 134 -6.92 16.66 21.09
N THR A 135 -7.99 16.89 20.36
CA THR A 135 -9.11 15.96 20.25
C THR A 135 -9.37 15.61 18.79
N TRP A 136 -9.46 14.34 18.51
CA TRP A 136 -9.86 13.78 17.20
C TRP A 136 -11.18 13.05 17.34
N THR A 137 -12.07 13.30 16.41
CA THR A 137 -13.31 12.53 16.28
C THR A 137 -13.48 12.03 14.84
N ALA A 138 -14.03 10.85 14.71
CA ALA A 138 -14.44 10.31 13.42
C ALA A 138 -15.63 9.35 13.58
N ASN A 139 -16.51 9.38 12.57
CA ASN A 139 -17.56 8.38 12.37
C ASN A 139 -17.61 8.09 10.88
N CYS A 140 -16.89 7.03 10.49
CA CYS A 140 -16.61 6.70 9.10
C CYS A 140 -16.94 5.24 8.80
N THR A 141 -17.20 4.97 7.53
CA THR A 141 -17.43 3.61 6.98
C THR A 141 -16.62 3.40 5.71
N ARG A 142 -16.41 2.15 5.32
CA ARG A 142 -15.79 1.76 4.04
C ARG A 142 -16.68 0.82 3.27
#